data_97fb044db4d9e1460ceb39844c381391
#
_entry.id   97fb044db4d9e1460ceb39844c381391
#
_cell.length_a   1.000
_cell.length_b   1.000
_cell.length_c   1.000
_cell.angle_alpha   90.00
_cell.angle_beta   90.00
_cell.angle_gamma   90.00
#
_symmetry.space_group_name_H-M   'P 1'
#
loop_
_entity.id
_entity.type
_entity.pdbx_description
1 polymer ?
#
loop_
_entity_poly.entity_id
_entity_poly.type
_entity_poly.pdbx_seq_one_letter_code
_entity_poly.pdbx_strand_id
1 'polypeptide(L)'
;MFATSIILMFLFATTSCNEPSLIGADVIDTDRPDVLSTDTLTLFSSSVEDDSIRTYNGLNLLTTYLCGVLEDPIFGKSTSEINAELRVAGSVPDTTFFQNISTGLTELDSVVFILEYDTTKFFGNNITQQDISVYLLDESMDNRETYYSDDNFLAGDLLVTETINPSQFDTLTIIGGDTVLTPPIMRLVLSGADAQAHPLFSDILFKDFSSYQYYESDTSLLQVLNGVKVLVENSTPTKDLMMAFKLSASSVSGMFLHYHSPTDTSFYRFRFTSNGAQMTSFEHDHAGSPVEPFIDGIADETDGEEYIFIQGMQGLNGKIRIPYTSGLQNPIINQAQLKLTIATMVPGDVTFYRDNPLEQLFLSKKNAEGDLIIIADLNTAIEVGSLTGFFGGNLVEKTENNIVINTYTMNISEHLQDMINGVETSDEIFISTASKAQSANRSIIFGTGHPTYAPKLNVTYTINQ
;
A
#
# COMPACT_ATOMS: atom_id res chain seq x y z
N MET A 1 40.36 43.68 59.81
CA MET A 1 39.84 42.47 60.48
C MET A 1 38.72 41.74 59.71
N PHE A 2 37.97 42.37 58.83
CA PHE A 2 36.90 41.73 58.04
C PHE A 2 37.39 40.94 56.77
N ALA A 3 38.50 41.33 56.19
CA ALA A 3 39.03 40.69 54.96
C ALA A 3 39.73 39.36 55.23
N THR A 4 40.32 39.17 56.43
CA THR A 4 41.02 37.93 56.81
C THR A 4 40.05 36.80 57.20
N SER A 5 38.83 37.11 57.65
CA SER A 5 37.79 36.12 57.98
C SER A 5 37.14 35.53 56.76
N ILE A 6 37.05 36.28 55.67
CA ILE A 6 36.43 35.77 54.36
C ILE A 6 37.39 34.83 53.66
N ILE A 7 38.70 35.07 53.72
CA ILE A 7 39.70 34.18 53.11
C ILE A 7 39.78 32.84 53.85
N LEU A 8 39.62 32.85 55.19
CA LEU A 8 39.64 31.62 55.98
C LEU A 8 38.37 30.77 55.78
N MET A 9 37.24 31.41 55.45
CA MET A 9 35.99 30.70 55.16
C MET A 9 35.97 30.06 53.75
N PHE A 10 36.74 30.60 52.78
CA PHE A 10 36.91 30.03 51.47
C PHE A 10 37.89 28.84 51.40
N LEU A 11 38.81 28.73 52.35
CA LEU A 11 39.75 27.61 52.42
C LEU A 11 39.13 26.30 52.97
N PHE A 12 38.00 26.38 53.68
CA PHE A 12 37.30 25.20 54.20
C PHE A 12 36.24 24.64 53.28
N ALA A 13 35.94 25.33 52.17
CA ALA A 13 34.92 24.87 51.18
C ALA A 13 35.44 23.91 50.06
N THR A 14 36.76 23.62 50.05
CA THR A 14 37.40 22.84 49.01
C THR A 14 37.79 21.39 49.37
N THR A 15 37.42 20.92 50.56
CA THR A 15 37.77 19.57 50.99
C THR A 15 36.56 18.64 51.22
N SER A 16 35.44 18.88 50.53
CA SER A 16 34.32 17.96 50.54
C SER A 16 34.21 17.27 49.19
N CYS A 17 35.28 16.63 48.71
CA CYS A 17 35.16 15.48 47.82
C CYS A 17 35.13 14.23 48.69
N ASN A 18 33.97 13.92 49.25
CA ASN A 18 33.70 12.54 49.64
C ASN A 18 33.57 11.77 48.33
N GLU A 19 34.59 10.99 47.98
CA GLU A 19 34.38 9.84 47.10
C GLU A 19 33.24 9.03 47.72
N PRO A 20 32.16 8.74 46.98
CA PRO A 20 31.15 7.84 47.50
C PRO A 20 31.86 6.53 47.79
N SER A 21 31.93 6.16 49.08
CA SER A 21 32.42 4.85 49.47
C SER A 21 31.51 3.82 48.80
N LEU A 22 32.00 3.17 47.76
CA LEU A 22 31.38 2.05 47.06
C LEU A 22 31.35 0.83 48.00
N ILE A 23 30.70 0.96 49.18
CA ILE A 23 30.43 -0.16 50.07
C ILE A 23 29.44 -1.05 49.32
N GLY A 24 29.89 -2.16 48.77
CA GLY A 24 29.09 -3.11 47.98
C GLY A 24 29.37 -3.09 46.47
N ALA A 25 30.27 -2.23 45.97
CA ALA A 25 30.63 -2.29 44.54
C ALA A 25 31.34 -3.59 44.16
N ASP A 26 32.18 -4.10 45.08
CA ASP A 26 32.88 -5.37 44.90
C ASP A 26 31.94 -6.60 44.93
N VAL A 27 30.75 -6.45 45.50
CA VAL A 27 29.72 -7.52 45.51
C VAL A 27 28.89 -7.53 44.22
N ILE A 28 28.86 -6.40 43.51
CA ILE A 28 28.06 -6.25 42.26
C ILE A 28 28.89 -6.61 41.04
N ASP A 29 30.22 -6.55 41.09
CA ASP A 29 31.08 -6.83 39.93
C ASP A 29 31.10 -8.31 39.54
N THR A 30 30.75 -9.23 40.43
CA THR A 30 30.63 -10.66 40.14
C THR A 30 29.27 -11.07 39.59
N ASP A 31 28.27 -10.21 39.71
CA ASP A 31 26.88 -10.49 39.30
C ASP A 31 26.40 -9.60 38.13
N ARG A 32 27.31 -8.86 37.49
CA ARG A 32 26.95 -8.12 36.27
C ARG A 32 26.87 -9.06 35.10
N PRO A 33 25.71 -9.16 34.44
CA PRO A 33 25.62 -9.93 33.22
C PRO A 33 26.55 -9.33 32.15
N ASP A 34 27.33 -10.15 31.50
CA ASP A 34 28.18 -9.74 30.39
C ASP A 34 27.31 -9.39 29.17
N VAL A 35 27.26 -8.10 28.84
CA VAL A 35 26.59 -7.63 27.62
C VAL A 35 27.56 -7.70 26.46
N LEU A 36 27.25 -8.54 25.50
CA LEU A 36 28.06 -8.78 24.30
C LEU A 36 27.34 -8.20 23.06
N SER A 37 28.11 -7.96 22.01
CA SER A 37 27.55 -7.57 20.71
C SER A 37 28.22 -8.31 19.57
N THR A 38 27.46 -8.58 18.52
CA THR A 38 27.95 -9.18 17.28
C THR A 38 27.22 -8.63 16.07
N ASP A 39 27.89 -8.55 14.93
CA ASP A 39 27.36 -8.25 13.60
C ASP A 39 27.78 -9.30 12.57
N THR A 40 28.24 -10.47 13.05
CA THR A 40 28.85 -11.51 12.22
C THR A 40 27.92 -12.69 11.95
N LEU A 41 26.63 -12.58 12.27
CA LEU A 41 25.67 -13.61 11.90
C LEU A 41 25.56 -13.72 10.37
N THR A 42 25.64 -14.94 9.86
CA THR A 42 25.49 -15.21 8.43
C THR A 42 24.07 -14.92 8.00
N LEU A 43 23.93 -14.15 6.93
CA LEU A 43 22.67 -13.85 6.26
C LEU A 43 22.77 -14.27 4.80
N PHE A 44 21.65 -14.76 4.25
CA PHE A 44 21.48 -14.94 2.80
C PHE A 44 20.25 -14.15 2.36
N SER A 45 20.32 -13.53 1.21
CA SER A 45 19.23 -12.73 0.66
C SER A 45 18.86 -13.15 -0.75
N SER A 46 17.56 -13.05 -1.06
CA SER A 46 17.00 -13.26 -2.38
C SER A 46 15.73 -12.42 -2.57
N SER A 47 15.16 -12.47 -3.77
CA SER A 47 13.84 -11.93 -4.06
C SER A 47 12.89 -13.07 -4.42
N VAL A 48 11.62 -12.94 -4.06
CA VAL A 48 10.59 -13.93 -4.35
C VAL A 48 9.32 -13.21 -4.81
N GLU A 49 8.55 -13.82 -5.68
CA GLU A 49 7.20 -13.36 -5.98
C GLU A 49 6.34 -13.41 -4.71
N ASP A 50 5.48 -12.40 -4.55
CA ASP A 50 4.52 -12.39 -3.44
C ASP A 50 3.33 -13.29 -3.79
N ASP A 51 2.82 -13.99 -2.81
CA ASP A 51 1.53 -14.67 -2.92
C ASP A 51 0.41 -13.63 -3.03
N SER A 52 -0.83 -14.07 -3.36
CA SER A 52 -1.97 -13.16 -3.43
C SER A 52 -2.15 -12.38 -2.13
N ILE A 53 -2.42 -11.09 -2.24
CA ILE A 53 -2.64 -10.22 -1.09
C ILE A 53 -4.11 -9.83 -0.98
N ARG A 54 -4.60 -9.72 0.24
CA ARG A 54 -5.98 -9.33 0.48
C ARG A 54 -6.20 -7.86 0.10
N THR A 55 -7.13 -7.60 -0.83
CA THR A 55 -7.51 -6.25 -1.28
C THR A 55 -8.88 -5.82 -0.78
N TYR A 56 -9.71 -6.78 -0.31
CA TYR A 56 -11.00 -6.49 0.33
C TYR A 56 -11.34 -7.52 1.41
N ASN A 57 -11.90 -7.05 2.49
CA ASN A 57 -12.81 -7.79 3.37
C ASN A 57 -13.80 -6.77 3.98
N GLY A 58 -15.00 -7.19 4.28
CA GLY A 58 -16.06 -6.30 4.76
C GLY A 58 -15.73 -5.48 6.02
N LEU A 59 -14.62 -5.75 6.70
CA LEU A 59 -14.19 -5.05 7.93
C LEU A 59 -13.10 -4.00 7.65
N ASN A 60 -12.26 -4.21 6.64
CA ASN A 60 -11.11 -3.36 6.34
C ASN A 60 -11.10 -3.00 4.87
N LEU A 61 -11.59 -1.81 4.54
CA LEU A 61 -11.53 -1.24 3.20
C LEU A 61 -10.17 -0.59 2.97
N LEU A 62 -9.71 -0.64 1.74
CA LEU A 62 -8.60 0.20 1.31
C LEU A 62 -9.05 1.66 1.32
N THR A 63 -8.13 2.57 1.62
CA THR A 63 -8.40 4.01 1.54
C THR A 63 -8.32 4.51 0.10
N THR A 64 -7.51 3.84 -0.72
CA THR A 64 -7.31 4.13 -2.14
C THR A 64 -7.17 2.84 -2.93
N TYR A 65 -7.62 2.88 -4.18
CA TYR A 65 -7.66 1.77 -5.13
C TYR A 65 -6.82 2.14 -6.35
N LEU A 66 -5.91 1.26 -6.74
CA LEU A 66 -5.01 1.50 -7.86
C LEU A 66 -5.66 1.10 -9.19
N CYS A 67 -5.40 1.90 -10.23
CA CYS A 67 -5.78 1.58 -11.60
C CYS A 67 -4.74 2.15 -12.56
N GLY A 68 -4.26 1.33 -13.47
CA GLY A 68 -3.26 1.77 -14.44
C GLY A 68 -2.37 0.65 -14.97
N VAL A 69 -1.40 1.04 -15.76
CA VAL A 69 -0.36 0.15 -16.30
C VAL A 69 0.99 0.85 -16.17
N LEU A 70 1.95 0.15 -15.56
CA LEU A 70 3.35 0.57 -15.47
C LEU A 70 4.21 -0.38 -16.30
N GLU A 71 4.97 0.14 -17.24
CA GLU A 71 6.07 -0.57 -17.92
C GLU A 71 7.40 -0.09 -17.33
N ASP A 72 7.85 -0.83 -16.34
CA ASP A 72 9.06 -0.51 -15.59
C ASP A 72 10.30 -1.13 -16.23
N PRO A 73 11.40 -0.38 -16.42
CA PRO A 73 12.60 -0.88 -17.09
C PRO A 73 13.34 -2.00 -16.33
N ILE A 74 13.09 -2.16 -15.03
CA ILE A 74 13.72 -3.18 -14.20
C ILE A 74 12.71 -4.27 -13.79
N PHE A 75 11.50 -3.87 -13.35
CA PHE A 75 10.50 -4.78 -12.80
C PHE A 75 9.51 -5.34 -13.85
N GLY A 76 9.60 -4.86 -15.12
CA GLY A 76 8.68 -5.29 -16.16
C GLY A 76 7.31 -4.60 -16.05
N LYS A 77 6.26 -5.27 -16.55
CA LYS A 77 4.91 -4.69 -16.64
C LYS A 77 4.10 -5.02 -15.40
N SER A 78 3.40 -4.01 -14.88
CA SER A 78 2.42 -4.17 -13.79
C SER A 78 1.09 -3.55 -14.22
N THR A 79 0.00 -4.27 -14.02
CA THR A 79 -1.37 -3.83 -14.33
C THR A 79 -2.21 -3.84 -13.06
N SER A 80 -3.10 -2.87 -12.95
CA SER A 80 -4.06 -2.80 -11.85
C SER A 80 -5.43 -2.35 -12.35
N GLU A 81 -6.47 -3.03 -11.89
CA GLU A 81 -7.87 -2.81 -12.24
C GLU A 81 -8.72 -2.70 -10.97
N ILE A 82 -9.77 -1.86 -11.02
CA ILE A 82 -10.70 -1.69 -9.91
C ILE A 82 -11.99 -2.45 -10.22
N ASN A 83 -12.47 -3.25 -9.28
CA ASN A 83 -13.78 -3.87 -9.30
C ASN A 83 -14.57 -3.40 -8.08
N ALA A 84 -15.76 -2.81 -8.28
CA ALA A 84 -16.51 -2.20 -7.18
C ALA A 84 -18.01 -2.19 -7.41
N GLU A 85 -18.76 -2.45 -6.34
CA GLU A 85 -20.21 -2.33 -6.33
C GLU A 85 -20.65 -0.87 -6.16
N LEU A 86 -21.67 -0.49 -6.91
CA LEU A 86 -22.41 0.74 -6.72
C LEU A 86 -23.66 0.49 -5.86
N ARG A 87 -24.02 1.47 -5.03
CA ARG A 87 -25.16 1.42 -4.11
C ARG A 87 -26.08 2.61 -4.30
N VAL A 88 -27.34 2.48 -3.91
CA VAL A 88 -28.30 3.58 -3.97
C VAL A 88 -27.88 4.73 -3.06
N ALA A 89 -28.31 5.94 -3.44
CA ALA A 89 -28.09 7.14 -2.64
C ALA A 89 -29.05 7.21 -1.50
N GLY A 90 -29.07 7.11 -0.41
CA GLY A 90 -30.06 7.13 0.70
C GLY A 90 -31.33 7.95 0.53
N SER A 91 -31.50 8.71 -0.57
CA SER A 91 -32.72 9.41 -0.96
C SER A 91 -33.21 8.87 -2.28
N VAL A 92 -34.44 8.39 -2.30
CA VAL A 92 -35.11 7.92 -3.52
C VAL A 92 -35.55 9.12 -4.35
N PRO A 93 -35.40 9.10 -5.68
CA PRO A 93 -35.89 10.20 -6.52
C PRO A 93 -37.41 10.39 -6.43
N ASP A 94 -37.91 11.57 -6.81
CA ASP A 94 -39.36 11.83 -6.86
C ASP A 94 -40.03 10.87 -7.87
N THR A 95 -41.08 10.21 -7.43
CA THR A 95 -41.88 9.29 -8.26
C THR A 95 -42.49 9.93 -9.50
N THR A 96 -42.83 11.22 -9.44
CA THR A 96 -43.39 11.97 -10.58
C THR A 96 -42.41 12.01 -11.74
N PHE A 97 -41.16 11.97 -11.47
CA PHE A 97 -40.06 11.94 -12.41
C PHE A 97 -40.11 10.67 -13.26
N PHE A 98 -40.21 9.50 -12.63
CA PHE A 98 -40.31 8.18 -13.33
C PHE A 98 -41.65 8.05 -14.08
N GLN A 99 -42.76 8.63 -13.60
CA GLN A 99 -44.03 8.65 -14.28
C GLN A 99 -43.96 9.37 -15.62
N ASN A 100 -43.09 10.34 -15.73
CA ASN A 100 -42.96 11.19 -16.92
C ASN A 100 -41.97 10.67 -17.96
N ILE A 101 -41.14 9.63 -17.63
CA ILE A 101 -40.19 9.05 -18.59
C ILE A 101 -40.94 8.49 -19.82
N SER A 102 -41.97 7.66 -19.60
CA SER A 102 -42.72 7.03 -20.67
C SER A 102 -43.49 8.00 -21.54
N THR A 103 -43.69 9.22 -21.10
CA THR A 103 -44.37 10.28 -21.88
C THR A 103 -43.39 11.18 -22.65
N GLY A 104 -42.09 10.96 -22.47
CA GLY A 104 -41.04 11.81 -23.04
C GLY A 104 -40.95 13.22 -22.40
N LEU A 105 -41.58 13.39 -21.23
CA LEU A 105 -41.45 14.64 -20.46
C LEU A 105 -40.24 14.66 -19.56
N THR A 106 -39.64 13.51 -19.33
CA THR A 106 -38.38 13.36 -18.61
C THR A 106 -37.37 12.63 -19.49
N GLU A 107 -36.24 13.25 -19.74
CA GLU A 107 -35.20 12.72 -20.61
C GLU A 107 -33.87 12.60 -19.88
N LEU A 108 -33.12 11.53 -20.16
CA LEU A 108 -31.77 11.32 -19.68
C LEU A 108 -30.79 12.14 -20.52
N ASP A 109 -30.06 13.06 -19.89
CA ASP A 109 -29.13 13.98 -20.55
C ASP A 109 -27.73 13.40 -20.70
N SER A 110 -27.26 12.71 -19.67
CA SER A 110 -25.95 12.06 -19.66
C SER A 110 -25.80 11.14 -18.45
N VAL A 111 -24.86 10.21 -18.56
CA VAL A 111 -24.36 9.46 -17.42
C VAL A 111 -22.90 9.83 -17.23
N VAL A 112 -22.55 10.26 -16.03
CA VAL A 112 -21.21 10.73 -15.69
C VAL A 112 -20.63 9.85 -14.60
N PHE A 113 -19.49 9.22 -14.90
CA PHE A 113 -18.74 8.43 -13.93
C PHE A 113 -17.61 9.27 -13.37
N ILE A 114 -17.57 9.43 -12.06
CA ILE A 114 -16.61 10.29 -11.36
C ILE A 114 -15.80 9.45 -10.38
N LEU A 115 -14.48 9.60 -10.42
CA LEU A 115 -13.55 9.06 -9.43
C LEU A 115 -12.65 10.17 -8.88
N GLU A 116 -12.59 10.31 -7.56
CA GLU A 116 -11.67 11.22 -6.89
C GLU A 116 -10.26 10.66 -6.90
N TYR A 117 -9.29 11.43 -7.40
CA TYR A 117 -7.88 11.08 -7.33
C TYR A 117 -7.33 11.19 -5.91
N ASP A 118 -6.48 10.26 -5.52
CA ASP A 118 -5.48 10.51 -4.49
C ASP A 118 -4.20 11.05 -5.15
N THR A 119 -4.10 12.38 -5.23
CA THR A 119 -3.00 13.07 -5.92
C THR A 119 -1.63 12.86 -5.26
N THR A 120 -1.58 12.25 -4.09
CA THR A 120 -0.32 11.91 -3.42
C THR A 120 0.22 10.55 -3.88
N LYS A 121 -0.57 9.78 -4.64
CA LYS A 121 -0.26 8.42 -5.08
C LYS A 121 -0.36 8.27 -6.59
N PHE A 122 0.51 8.96 -7.29
CA PHE A 122 0.76 8.74 -8.71
C PHE A 122 2.13 8.09 -8.87
N PHE A 123 2.17 6.97 -9.60
CA PHE A 123 3.39 6.20 -9.82
C PHE A 123 3.67 6.13 -11.32
N GLY A 124 4.88 6.47 -11.73
CA GLY A 124 5.26 6.57 -13.13
C GLY A 124 5.15 8.01 -13.67
N ASN A 125 4.80 8.15 -14.93
CA ASN A 125 4.79 9.44 -15.64
C ASN A 125 3.37 10.02 -15.72
N ASN A 126 3.03 10.96 -14.87
CA ASN A 126 1.69 11.56 -14.76
C ASN A 126 1.27 12.46 -15.94
N ILE A 127 2.15 12.72 -16.90
CA ILE A 127 1.80 13.45 -18.13
C ILE A 127 1.33 12.52 -19.25
N THR A 128 1.40 11.19 -19.04
CA THR A 128 1.00 10.21 -20.03
C THR A 128 -0.51 10.13 -20.12
N GLN A 129 -1.05 10.28 -21.34
CA GLN A 129 -2.48 10.07 -21.59
C GLN A 129 -2.83 8.59 -21.46
N GLN A 130 -4.01 8.31 -20.89
CA GLN A 130 -4.53 6.97 -20.68
C GLN A 130 -5.94 6.87 -21.26
N ASP A 131 -6.22 5.77 -21.97
CA ASP A 131 -7.57 5.41 -22.34
C ASP A 131 -8.18 4.58 -21.22
N ILE A 132 -9.11 5.18 -20.49
CA ILE A 132 -9.78 4.55 -19.35
C ILE A 132 -11.17 4.10 -19.79
N SER A 133 -11.49 2.85 -19.46
CA SER A 133 -12.80 2.27 -19.68
C SER A 133 -13.47 1.89 -18.36
N VAL A 134 -14.78 2.04 -18.34
CA VAL A 134 -15.66 1.49 -17.32
C VAL A 134 -16.58 0.47 -17.96
N TYR A 135 -16.53 -0.74 -17.46
CA TYR A 135 -17.40 -1.86 -17.85
C TYR A 135 -18.36 -2.18 -16.70
N LEU A 136 -19.51 -2.73 -17.04
CA LEU A 136 -20.33 -3.46 -16.07
C LEU A 136 -19.64 -4.76 -15.68
N LEU A 137 -19.88 -5.26 -14.47
CA LEU A 137 -19.48 -6.61 -14.10
C LEU A 137 -20.51 -7.63 -14.57
N ASP A 138 -20.06 -8.70 -15.20
CA ASP A 138 -20.93 -9.83 -15.62
C ASP A 138 -21.41 -10.66 -14.42
N GLU A 139 -20.68 -10.63 -13.32
CA GLU A 139 -20.93 -11.38 -12.11
C GLU A 139 -21.00 -10.48 -10.87
N SER A 140 -21.79 -10.88 -9.89
CA SER A 140 -21.96 -10.11 -8.65
C SER A 140 -20.81 -10.37 -7.68
N MET A 141 -20.38 -9.31 -7.01
CA MET A 141 -19.55 -9.41 -5.81
C MET A 141 -20.42 -9.69 -4.57
N ASP A 142 -19.85 -10.30 -3.53
CA ASP A 142 -20.50 -10.43 -2.21
C ASP A 142 -19.68 -9.65 -1.18
N ASN A 143 -20.27 -8.65 -0.55
CA ASN A 143 -19.61 -7.81 0.44
C ASN A 143 -19.28 -8.52 1.76
N ARG A 144 -19.63 -9.79 1.92
CA ARG A 144 -19.27 -10.65 3.07
C ARG A 144 -18.05 -11.50 2.80
N GLU A 145 -17.67 -11.65 1.54
CA GLU A 145 -16.51 -12.44 1.15
C GLU A 145 -15.22 -11.63 1.32
N THR A 146 -14.10 -12.32 1.27
CA THR A 146 -12.76 -11.73 1.20
C THR A 146 -12.24 -11.87 -0.23
N TYR A 147 -11.76 -10.78 -0.80
CA TYR A 147 -11.16 -10.78 -2.13
C TYR A 147 -9.67 -10.48 -2.07
N TYR A 148 -8.96 -11.17 -2.93
CA TYR A 148 -7.51 -11.08 -3.08
C TYR A 148 -7.14 -10.39 -4.39
N SER A 149 -5.88 -10.03 -4.52
CA SER A 149 -5.36 -9.29 -5.66
C SER A 149 -5.35 -10.08 -6.97
N ASP A 150 -5.42 -11.40 -6.91
CA ASP A 150 -5.52 -12.32 -8.06
C ASP A 150 -6.96 -12.70 -8.41
N ASP A 151 -7.95 -12.28 -7.60
CA ASP A 151 -9.36 -12.42 -7.99
C ASP A 151 -9.64 -11.51 -9.20
N ASN A 152 -10.25 -12.09 -10.23
CA ASN A 152 -10.57 -11.40 -11.46
C ASN A 152 -12.05 -11.54 -11.78
N PHE A 153 -12.76 -10.42 -11.85
CA PHE A 153 -14.15 -10.32 -12.24
C PHE A 153 -14.26 -10.06 -13.74
N LEU A 154 -15.16 -10.76 -14.41
CA LEU A 154 -15.35 -10.62 -15.85
C LEU A 154 -15.99 -9.28 -16.21
N ALA A 155 -15.42 -8.62 -17.21
CA ALA A 155 -16.00 -7.43 -17.81
C ALA A 155 -17.18 -7.83 -18.71
N GLY A 156 -18.32 -7.21 -18.47
CA GLY A 156 -19.52 -7.30 -19.31
C GLY A 156 -19.60 -6.14 -20.29
N ASP A 157 -20.77 -5.48 -20.38
CA ASP A 157 -21.00 -4.40 -21.32
C ASP A 157 -20.16 -3.16 -20.98
N LEU A 158 -19.59 -2.55 -22.03
CA LEU A 158 -18.85 -1.29 -21.93
C LEU A 158 -19.82 -0.14 -21.66
N LEU A 159 -19.59 0.62 -20.59
CA LEU A 159 -20.32 1.85 -20.28
C LEU A 159 -19.72 3.06 -21.00
N VAL A 160 -18.42 3.29 -20.82
CA VAL A 160 -17.75 4.48 -21.34
C VAL A 160 -16.25 4.24 -21.48
N THR A 161 -15.66 4.81 -22.53
CA THR A 161 -14.20 4.93 -22.68
C THR A 161 -13.86 6.38 -22.99
N GLU A 162 -12.89 6.93 -22.30
CA GLU A 162 -12.34 8.26 -22.60
C GLU A 162 -10.83 8.28 -22.43
N THR A 163 -10.18 9.12 -23.26
CA THR A 163 -8.76 9.45 -23.11
C THR A 163 -8.62 10.56 -22.08
N ILE A 164 -8.00 10.24 -20.95
CA ILE A 164 -7.76 11.20 -19.88
C ILE A 164 -6.31 11.72 -19.89
N ASN A 165 -6.12 12.92 -19.37
CA ASN A 165 -4.80 13.49 -19.07
C ASN A 165 -4.66 13.70 -17.56
N PRO A 166 -4.00 12.81 -16.83
CA PRO A 166 -3.92 12.88 -15.37
C PRO A 166 -3.13 14.06 -14.80
N SER A 167 -2.43 14.81 -15.64
CA SER A 167 -1.79 16.08 -15.22
C SER A 167 -2.76 17.28 -15.20
N GLN A 168 -3.97 17.10 -15.73
CA GLN A 168 -5.00 18.14 -15.83
C GLN A 168 -6.25 17.66 -15.09
N PHE A 169 -6.27 17.88 -13.78
CA PHE A 169 -7.42 17.48 -12.95
C PHE A 169 -8.62 18.40 -13.17
N ASP A 170 -9.77 17.80 -13.31
CA ASP A 170 -11.03 18.53 -13.12
C ASP A 170 -11.22 18.81 -11.64
N THR A 171 -11.49 20.06 -11.31
CA THR A 171 -11.84 20.51 -9.95
C THR A 171 -13.22 21.16 -9.91
N LEU A 172 -13.92 21.11 -11.03
CA LEU A 172 -15.29 21.58 -11.17
C LEU A 172 -16.12 20.52 -11.89
N THR A 173 -17.31 20.29 -11.43
CA THR A 173 -18.28 19.42 -12.14
C THR A 173 -19.66 20.03 -12.09
N ILE A 174 -20.55 19.58 -12.96
CA ILE A 174 -21.96 19.99 -12.96
C ILE A 174 -22.76 18.95 -12.21
N ILE A 175 -23.46 19.38 -11.17
CA ILE A 175 -24.35 18.53 -10.38
C ILE A 175 -25.71 19.26 -10.28
N GLY A 176 -26.76 18.64 -10.82
CA GLY A 176 -28.13 19.23 -10.81
C GLY A 176 -28.24 20.59 -11.50
N GLY A 177 -27.42 20.85 -12.54
CA GLY A 177 -27.38 22.10 -13.25
C GLY A 177 -26.43 23.16 -12.65
N ASP A 178 -25.97 22.97 -11.43
CA ASP A 178 -25.00 23.86 -10.76
C ASP A 178 -23.57 23.42 -10.96
N THR A 179 -22.68 24.40 -11.14
CA THR A 179 -21.22 24.13 -11.13
C THR A 179 -20.72 24.04 -9.69
N VAL A 180 -20.21 22.87 -9.34
CA VAL A 180 -19.75 22.56 -7.99
C VAL A 180 -18.24 22.38 -7.98
N LEU A 181 -17.55 22.98 -7.00
CA LEU A 181 -16.14 22.75 -6.74
C LEU A 181 -15.95 21.36 -6.10
N THR A 182 -15.04 20.57 -6.67
CA THR A 182 -14.71 19.22 -6.21
C THR A 182 -13.23 19.10 -5.86
N PRO A 183 -12.80 18.06 -5.11
CA PRO A 183 -11.41 17.62 -5.16
C PRO A 183 -10.99 17.27 -6.60
N PRO A 184 -9.71 17.06 -6.88
CA PRO A 184 -9.25 16.55 -8.17
C PRO A 184 -9.98 15.25 -8.54
N ILE A 185 -10.64 15.25 -9.70
CA ILE A 185 -11.45 14.12 -10.17
C ILE A 185 -11.08 13.70 -11.59
N MET A 186 -11.24 12.42 -11.86
CA MET A 186 -11.43 11.87 -13.20
C MET A 186 -12.92 11.86 -13.50
N ARG A 187 -13.29 12.32 -14.69
CA ARG A 187 -14.67 12.42 -15.12
C ARG A 187 -14.81 11.80 -16.49
N LEU A 188 -15.61 10.74 -16.60
CA LEU A 188 -15.91 10.04 -17.84
C LEU A 188 -17.39 10.27 -18.16
N VAL A 189 -17.70 10.65 -19.39
CA VAL A 189 -19.05 11.10 -19.79
C VAL A 189 -19.62 10.21 -20.90
N LEU A 190 -20.69 9.49 -20.57
CA LEU A 190 -21.55 8.88 -21.58
C LEU A 190 -22.60 9.93 -22.01
N SER A 191 -22.56 10.35 -23.26
CA SER A 191 -23.46 11.37 -23.80
C SER A 191 -24.93 10.93 -23.72
N GLY A 192 -25.87 11.90 -23.77
CA GLY A 192 -27.30 11.59 -23.70
C GLY A 192 -27.75 10.57 -24.76
N ALA A 193 -27.28 10.72 -25.99
CA ALA A 193 -27.62 9.78 -27.07
C ALA A 193 -27.08 8.37 -26.80
N ASP A 194 -25.83 8.27 -26.33
CA ASP A 194 -25.20 6.98 -26.02
C ASP A 194 -25.82 6.37 -24.74
N ALA A 195 -26.10 7.19 -23.72
CA ALA A 195 -26.77 6.75 -22.50
C ALA A 195 -28.19 6.23 -22.79
N GLN A 196 -28.95 6.93 -23.62
CA GLN A 196 -30.30 6.50 -24.05
C GLN A 196 -30.26 5.24 -24.93
N ALA A 197 -29.16 4.97 -25.63
CA ALA A 197 -28.97 3.77 -26.44
C ALA A 197 -28.47 2.57 -25.60
N HIS A 198 -27.90 2.81 -24.43
CA HIS A 198 -27.33 1.73 -23.62
C HIS A 198 -28.41 0.96 -22.85
N PRO A 199 -28.48 -0.40 -22.96
CA PRO A 199 -29.59 -1.20 -22.40
C PRO A 199 -29.78 -1.05 -20.88
N LEU A 200 -28.69 -0.85 -20.10
CA LEU A 200 -28.80 -0.62 -18.67
C LEU A 200 -29.70 0.57 -18.34
N PHE A 201 -29.65 1.62 -19.14
CA PHE A 201 -30.46 2.81 -18.90
C PHE A 201 -31.79 2.74 -19.62
N SER A 202 -31.82 2.50 -20.94
CA SER A 202 -33.03 2.50 -21.73
C SER A 202 -34.06 1.42 -21.35
N ASP A 203 -33.61 0.26 -20.93
CA ASP A 203 -34.47 -0.89 -20.65
C ASP A 203 -34.65 -1.18 -19.16
N ILE A 204 -33.76 -0.64 -18.29
CA ILE A 204 -33.73 -0.99 -16.88
C ILE A 204 -33.83 0.22 -15.96
N LEU A 205 -32.79 1.06 -15.90
CA LEU A 205 -32.71 2.13 -14.90
C LEU A 205 -33.50 3.40 -15.26
N PHE A 206 -33.76 3.66 -16.54
CA PHE A 206 -34.43 4.87 -17.03
C PHE A 206 -35.47 4.57 -18.11
N LYS A 207 -36.22 3.48 -17.95
CA LYS A 207 -37.20 3.01 -18.92
C LYS A 207 -38.57 3.69 -18.74
N ASP A 208 -39.15 3.52 -17.56
CA ASP A 208 -40.47 3.99 -17.18
C ASP A 208 -40.61 3.91 -15.65
N PHE A 209 -41.84 4.05 -15.15
CA PHE A 209 -42.11 3.95 -13.71
C PHE A 209 -41.62 2.65 -13.07
N SER A 210 -41.51 1.54 -13.80
CA SER A 210 -41.01 0.27 -13.27
C SER A 210 -39.55 0.34 -12.85
N SER A 211 -38.77 1.26 -13.40
CA SER A 211 -37.36 1.49 -13.02
C SER A 211 -37.22 1.99 -11.57
N TYR A 212 -38.26 2.62 -11.00
CA TYR A 212 -38.23 3.18 -9.66
C TYR A 212 -37.80 2.19 -8.59
N GLN A 213 -38.21 0.91 -8.70
CA GLN A 213 -37.84 -0.14 -7.76
C GLN A 213 -36.33 -0.31 -7.55
N TYR A 214 -35.50 -0.01 -8.56
CA TYR A 214 -34.05 -0.14 -8.51
C TYR A 214 -33.36 0.99 -7.73
N TYR A 215 -34.11 2.01 -7.36
CA TYR A 215 -33.65 3.14 -6.56
C TYR A 215 -34.07 3.06 -5.08
N GLU A 216 -34.93 2.08 -4.74
CA GLU A 216 -35.48 1.95 -3.38
C GLU A 216 -34.53 1.21 -2.44
N SER A 217 -33.71 0.31 -2.96
CA SER A 217 -32.78 -0.47 -2.12
C SER A 217 -31.57 -1.01 -2.90
N ASP A 218 -30.48 -1.22 -2.16
CA ASP A 218 -29.28 -1.90 -2.72
C ASP A 218 -29.63 -3.29 -3.25
N THR A 219 -30.51 -4.04 -2.56
CA THR A 219 -30.91 -5.38 -2.98
C THR A 219 -31.59 -5.38 -4.32
N SER A 220 -32.44 -4.39 -4.60
CA SER A 220 -33.09 -4.26 -5.91
C SER A 220 -32.11 -3.81 -6.98
N LEU A 221 -31.22 -2.87 -6.67
CA LEU A 221 -30.21 -2.39 -7.60
C LEU A 221 -29.29 -3.51 -8.05
N LEU A 222 -28.79 -4.32 -7.12
CA LEU A 222 -27.84 -5.40 -7.38
C LEU A 222 -28.42 -6.57 -8.21
N GLN A 223 -29.74 -6.60 -8.43
CA GLN A 223 -30.35 -7.56 -9.38
C GLN A 223 -30.06 -7.20 -10.85
N VAL A 224 -29.67 -5.95 -11.14
CA VAL A 224 -29.49 -5.42 -12.48
C VAL A 224 -28.14 -4.74 -12.70
N LEU A 225 -27.44 -4.40 -11.63
CA LEU A 225 -26.14 -3.76 -11.67
C LEU A 225 -25.22 -4.46 -10.66
N ASN A 226 -24.47 -5.45 -11.13
CA ASN A 226 -23.54 -6.24 -10.31
C ASN A 226 -22.37 -5.41 -9.75
N GLY A 227 -22.02 -4.32 -10.43
CA GLY A 227 -20.90 -3.46 -10.14
C GLY A 227 -20.24 -2.95 -11.41
N VAL A 228 -19.09 -2.32 -11.23
CA VAL A 228 -18.29 -1.78 -12.34
C VAL A 228 -16.85 -2.24 -12.24
N LYS A 229 -16.23 -2.41 -13.42
CA LYS A 229 -14.80 -2.64 -13.60
C LYS A 229 -14.18 -1.42 -14.27
N VAL A 230 -13.15 -0.86 -13.67
CA VAL A 230 -12.39 0.28 -14.22
C VAL A 230 -10.99 -0.18 -14.57
N LEU A 231 -10.59 0.03 -15.80
CA LEU A 231 -9.29 -0.40 -16.30
C LEU A 231 -8.70 0.58 -17.32
N VAL A 232 -7.39 0.46 -17.57
CA VAL A 232 -6.69 1.11 -18.67
C VAL A 232 -6.71 0.18 -19.88
N GLU A 233 -7.17 0.71 -21.02
CA GLU A 233 -7.25 -0.06 -22.25
C GLU A 233 -5.88 -0.44 -22.82
N ASN A 234 -5.83 -1.62 -23.45
CA ASN A 234 -4.62 -2.09 -24.12
C ASN A 234 -4.20 -1.21 -25.31
N SER A 235 -5.13 -0.41 -25.86
CA SER A 235 -4.88 0.56 -26.93
C SER A 235 -4.11 1.78 -26.49
N THR A 236 -3.97 2.02 -25.17
CA THR A 236 -3.19 3.14 -24.62
C THR A 236 -1.75 3.09 -25.16
N PRO A 237 -1.28 4.15 -25.87
CA PRO A 237 0.00 4.12 -26.58
C PRO A 237 1.21 4.13 -25.66
N THR A 238 1.05 4.67 -24.45
CA THR A 238 2.09 4.71 -23.42
C THR A 238 1.54 4.15 -22.12
N LYS A 239 2.22 3.17 -21.56
CA LYS A 239 1.80 2.41 -20.38
C LYS A 239 2.77 2.67 -19.24
N ASP A 240 2.73 3.87 -18.69
CA ASP A 240 3.70 4.29 -17.68
C ASP A 240 3.03 5.17 -16.63
N LEU A 241 1.86 4.75 -16.16
CA LEU A 241 1.16 5.46 -15.10
C LEU A 241 0.23 4.54 -14.33
N MET A 242 0.43 4.47 -13.02
CA MET A 242 -0.51 3.92 -12.06
C MET A 242 -1.11 5.05 -11.24
N MET A 243 -2.43 5.12 -11.20
CA MET A 243 -3.22 6.13 -10.49
C MET A 243 -3.91 5.52 -9.29
N ALA A 244 -4.10 6.31 -8.24
CA ALA A 244 -4.88 5.91 -7.08
C ALA A 244 -6.18 6.71 -6.98
N PHE A 245 -7.27 6.02 -6.70
CA PHE A 245 -8.60 6.61 -6.57
C PHE A 245 -9.20 6.32 -5.20
N LYS A 246 -9.98 7.28 -4.70
CA LYS A 246 -10.82 7.12 -3.51
C LYS A 246 -12.23 6.75 -3.95
N LEU A 247 -12.76 5.64 -3.48
CA LEU A 247 -14.11 5.18 -3.76
C LEU A 247 -15.07 5.55 -2.62
N SER A 248 -15.27 4.65 -1.66
CA SER A 248 -16.15 4.90 -0.51
C SER A 248 -15.66 6.00 0.43
N ALA A 249 -14.35 6.27 0.43
CA ALA A 249 -13.77 7.41 1.17
C ALA A 249 -14.04 8.78 0.52
N SER A 250 -14.56 8.80 -0.72
CA SER A 250 -14.85 10.02 -1.47
C SER A 250 -16.28 10.49 -1.28
N SER A 251 -16.47 11.80 -1.14
CA SER A 251 -17.79 12.41 -1.17
C SER A 251 -18.36 12.59 -2.59
N VAL A 252 -17.54 12.40 -3.64
CA VAL A 252 -17.92 12.68 -5.04
C VAL A 252 -17.84 11.48 -5.97
N SER A 253 -17.07 10.44 -5.66
CA SER A 253 -16.95 9.25 -6.52
C SER A 253 -18.27 8.49 -6.66
N GLY A 254 -18.63 8.13 -7.89
CA GLY A 254 -19.86 7.39 -8.21
C GLY A 254 -20.33 7.61 -9.64
N MET A 255 -21.49 7.06 -9.97
CA MET A 255 -22.15 7.19 -11.26
C MET A 255 -23.37 8.14 -11.12
N PHE A 256 -23.39 9.21 -11.90
CA PHE A 256 -24.41 10.25 -11.88
C PHE A 256 -25.27 10.13 -13.13
N LEU A 257 -26.58 9.99 -12.96
CA LEU A 257 -27.57 10.10 -14.02
C LEU A 257 -28.10 11.53 -14.00
N HIS A 258 -27.77 12.33 -15.02
CA HIS A 258 -28.31 13.66 -15.22
C HIS A 258 -29.51 13.60 -16.14
N TYR A 259 -30.58 14.30 -15.75
CA TYR A 259 -31.84 14.27 -16.47
C TYR A 259 -32.61 15.58 -16.28
N HIS A 260 -33.51 15.85 -17.20
CA HIS A 260 -34.35 17.03 -17.13
C HIS A 260 -35.82 16.72 -17.39
N SER A 261 -36.66 17.62 -16.92
CA SER A 261 -38.05 17.82 -17.33
C SER A 261 -38.18 19.15 -18.04
N PRO A 262 -39.35 19.48 -18.66
CA PRO A 262 -39.53 20.78 -19.29
C PRO A 262 -39.33 21.99 -18.37
N THR A 263 -39.36 21.80 -17.06
CA THR A 263 -39.32 22.88 -16.07
C THR A 263 -38.14 22.78 -15.10
N ASP A 264 -37.44 21.65 -15.06
CA ASP A 264 -36.41 21.42 -14.06
C ASP A 264 -35.32 20.43 -14.55
N THR A 265 -34.09 20.57 -14.03
CA THR A 265 -32.99 19.64 -14.21
C THR A 265 -32.62 19.00 -12.88
N SER A 266 -32.32 17.72 -12.90
CA SER A 266 -32.00 16.98 -11.69
C SER A 266 -30.94 15.91 -11.96
N PHE A 267 -30.53 15.24 -10.92
CA PHE A 267 -29.62 14.10 -11.02
C PHE A 267 -29.92 13.05 -9.96
N TYR A 268 -29.49 11.82 -10.23
CA TYR A 268 -29.39 10.77 -9.24
C TYR A 268 -27.97 10.20 -9.22
N ARG A 269 -27.44 9.89 -8.02
CA ARG A 269 -26.10 9.35 -7.86
C ARG A 269 -26.13 7.97 -7.26
N PHE A 270 -25.61 6.97 -7.98
CA PHE A 270 -25.18 5.71 -7.38
C PHE A 270 -23.77 5.90 -6.81
N ARG A 271 -23.55 5.43 -5.57
CA ARG A 271 -22.33 5.71 -4.80
C ARG A 271 -21.54 4.45 -4.51
N PHE A 272 -20.25 4.62 -4.37
CA PHE A 272 -19.44 3.66 -3.62
C PHE A 272 -19.66 3.90 -2.13
N THR A 273 -19.92 2.85 -1.37
CA THR A 273 -20.17 2.93 0.07
C THR A 273 -19.38 1.85 0.80
N SER A 274 -19.15 2.03 2.09
CA SER A 274 -18.47 1.02 2.92
C SER A 274 -19.21 -0.33 3.01
N ASN A 275 -20.48 -0.38 2.62
CA ASN A 275 -21.27 -1.60 2.58
C ASN A 275 -21.18 -2.34 1.23
N GLY A 276 -20.55 -1.76 0.22
CA GLY A 276 -20.32 -2.39 -1.08
C GLY A 276 -18.93 -3.01 -1.14
N ALA A 277 -18.79 -4.15 -1.85
CA ALA A 277 -17.49 -4.71 -2.12
C ALA A 277 -16.70 -3.81 -3.07
N GLN A 278 -15.42 -3.60 -2.78
CA GLN A 278 -14.52 -2.75 -3.52
C GLN A 278 -13.12 -3.35 -3.44
N MET A 279 -12.55 -3.75 -4.54
CA MET A 279 -11.24 -4.37 -4.58
C MET A 279 -10.40 -3.87 -5.75
N THR A 280 -9.12 -4.15 -5.70
CA THR A 280 -8.16 -3.96 -6.79
C THR A 280 -7.51 -5.29 -7.10
N SER A 281 -7.50 -5.69 -8.37
CA SER A 281 -6.71 -6.80 -8.87
C SER A 281 -5.38 -6.32 -9.43
N PHE A 282 -4.35 -7.17 -9.32
CA PHE A 282 -3.00 -6.89 -9.82
C PHE A 282 -2.51 -8.02 -10.70
N GLU A 283 -1.75 -7.66 -11.72
CA GLU A 283 -1.06 -8.60 -12.59
C GLU A 283 0.36 -8.07 -12.85
N HIS A 284 1.34 -8.96 -12.78
CA HIS A 284 2.74 -8.66 -13.08
C HIS A 284 3.27 -9.57 -14.18
N ASP A 285 4.03 -8.97 -15.10
CA ASP A 285 4.78 -9.68 -16.13
C ASP A 285 6.25 -9.25 -16.05
N HIS A 286 7.07 -10.12 -15.47
CA HIS A 286 8.49 -9.93 -15.31
C HIS A 286 9.31 -10.48 -16.48
N ALA A 287 8.67 -11.15 -17.46
CA ALA A 287 9.35 -11.82 -18.56
C ALA A 287 10.21 -10.85 -19.38
N GLY A 288 11.48 -11.19 -19.55
CA GLY A 288 12.47 -10.37 -20.28
C GLY A 288 12.96 -9.14 -19.52
N SER A 289 12.50 -8.91 -18.30
CA SER A 289 12.96 -7.80 -17.46
C SER A 289 14.26 -8.14 -16.71
N PRO A 290 15.06 -7.15 -16.30
CA PRO A 290 16.27 -7.39 -15.51
C PRO A 290 16.02 -8.11 -14.19
N VAL A 291 14.83 -8.04 -13.61
CA VAL A 291 14.51 -8.71 -12.34
C VAL A 291 14.22 -10.20 -12.50
N GLU A 292 13.83 -10.65 -13.69
CA GLU A 292 13.44 -12.06 -13.93
C GLU A 292 14.41 -13.11 -13.37
N PRO A 293 15.76 -12.97 -13.51
CA PRO A 293 16.70 -13.95 -12.97
C PRO A 293 16.76 -14.03 -11.44
N PHE A 294 16.17 -13.08 -10.72
CA PHE A 294 16.27 -12.93 -9.26
C PHE A 294 14.98 -13.32 -8.51
N ILE A 295 13.92 -13.72 -9.22
CA ILE A 295 12.60 -13.96 -8.62
C ILE A 295 12.28 -15.43 -8.34
N ASP A 296 13.20 -16.35 -8.63
CA ASP A 296 13.03 -17.78 -8.37
C ASP A 296 13.07 -18.16 -6.88
N GLY A 297 13.45 -17.22 -6.02
CA GLY A 297 13.54 -17.41 -4.58
C GLY A 297 14.68 -18.28 -4.10
N ILE A 298 15.54 -18.71 -5.01
CA ILE A 298 16.73 -19.53 -4.73
C ILE A 298 17.89 -18.56 -4.53
N ALA A 299 18.20 -18.25 -3.26
CA ALA A 299 19.43 -17.54 -2.95
C ALA A 299 20.63 -18.45 -3.27
N ASP A 300 21.71 -17.86 -3.77
CA ASP A 300 23.00 -18.54 -3.75
C ASP A 300 23.34 -18.87 -2.28
N GLU A 301 23.38 -20.17 -1.96
CA GLU A 301 23.65 -20.64 -0.60
C GLU A 301 25.07 -20.25 -0.12
N THR A 302 25.94 -19.83 -1.04
CA THR A 302 27.30 -19.44 -0.74
C THR A 302 27.40 -17.98 -0.34
N ASP A 303 26.83 -17.05 -1.13
CA ASP A 303 27.02 -15.61 -0.98
C ASP A 303 25.70 -14.83 -0.90
N GLY A 304 24.58 -15.42 -1.36
CA GLY A 304 23.30 -14.76 -1.57
C GLY A 304 23.33 -13.83 -2.79
N GLU A 305 22.19 -13.23 -3.11
CA GLU A 305 22.05 -12.32 -4.24
C GLU A 305 22.70 -10.97 -3.96
N GLU A 306 23.24 -10.33 -5.03
CA GLU A 306 23.81 -8.99 -4.93
C GLU A 306 22.74 -7.90 -4.69
N TYR A 307 21.51 -8.14 -5.16
CA TYR A 307 20.38 -7.23 -5.04
C TYR A 307 19.15 -7.94 -4.50
N ILE A 308 18.33 -7.18 -3.78
CA ILE A 308 16.98 -7.56 -3.33
C ILE A 308 16.00 -6.62 -3.98
N PHE A 309 14.99 -7.15 -4.66
CA PHE A 309 13.94 -6.39 -5.33
C PHE A 309 12.65 -6.45 -4.51
N ILE A 310 12.07 -5.30 -4.20
CA ILE A 310 10.83 -5.18 -3.43
C ILE A 310 9.85 -4.32 -4.22
N GLN A 311 8.64 -4.83 -4.43
CA GLN A 311 7.60 -4.16 -5.21
C GLN A 311 6.26 -4.27 -4.48
N GLY A 312 5.47 -3.19 -4.49
CA GLY A 312 4.07 -3.20 -4.05
C GLY A 312 3.16 -3.96 -4.99
N MET A 313 1.84 -3.87 -4.80
CA MET A 313 0.83 -4.49 -5.66
C MET A 313 1.00 -6.02 -5.82
N GLN A 314 1.32 -6.75 -4.74
CA GLN A 314 1.60 -8.21 -4.85
C GLN A 314 2.80 -8.54 -5.77
N GLY A 315 3.73 -7.60 -5.99
CA GLY A 315 4.85 -7.85 -6.87
C GLY A 315 5.90 -8.74 -6.21
N LEU A 316 6.96 -8.12 -5.68
CA LEU A 316 8.10 -8.85 -5.14
C LEU A 316 8.31 -8.55 -3.67
N ASN A 317 8.64 -9.60 -2.91
CA ASN A 317 9.17 -9.52 -1.55
C ASN A 317 10.68 -9.80 -1.55
N GLY A 318 11.41 -9.06 -0.72
CA GLY A 318 12.75 -9.50 -0.33
C GLY A 318 12.63 -10.69 0.64
N LYS A 319 13.62 -11.58 0.63
CA LYS A 319 13.77 -12.67 1.58
C LYS A 319 15.16 -12.65 2.19
N ILE A 320 15.24 -12.75 3.52
CA ILE A 320 16.50 -12.93 4.26
C ILE A 320 16.39 -14.20 5.07
N ARG A 321 17.45 -15.02 5.02
CA ARG A 321 17.62 -16.21 5.85
C ARG A 321 18.70 -15.98 6.89
N ILE A 322 18.45 -16.50 8.11
CA ILE A 322 19.37 -16.47 9.25
C ILE A 322 19.65 -17.92 9.69
N PRO A 323 20.42 -18.70 8.92
CA PRO A 323 20.47 -20.16 9.10
C PRO A 323 21.22 -20.62 10.35
N TYR A 324 22.09 -19.75 10.92
CA TYR A 324 23.01 -20.18 11.98
C TYR A 324 22.89 -19.29 13.22
N THR A 325 21.89 -19.57 14.06
CA THR A 325 21.69 -18.91 15.36
C THR A 325 22.40 -19.64 16.52
N SER A 326 22.80 -20.89 16.32
CA SER A 326 23.41 -21.76 17.36
C SER A 326 24.79 -21.29 17.86
N GLY A 327 25.45 -20.37 17.17
CA GLY A 327 26.69 -19.73 17.64
C GLY A 327 26.50 -18.83 18.87
N LEU A 328 25.27 -18.41 19.14
CA LEU A 328 24.88 -17.64 20.30
C LEU A 328 24.46 -18.62 21.42
N GLN A 329 25.33 -18.86 22.38
CA GLN A 329 25.12 -19.87 23.47
C GLN A 329 24.05 -19.40 24.46
N ASN A 330 22.80 -19.85 24.32
CA ASN A 330 21.65 -19.50 25.17
C ASN A 330 21.59 -17.99 25.57
N PRO A 331 21.62 -17.08 24.60
CA PRO A 331 21.64 -15.66 24.88
C PRO A 331 20.25 -15.16 25.28
N ILE A 332 20.21 -14.09 26.07
CA ILE A 332 19.05 -13.21 26.16
C ILE A 332 19.30 -12.06 25.19
N ILE A 333 18.48 -11.94 24.17
CA ILE A 333 18.57 -10.88 23.17
C ILE A 333 18.08 -9.56 23.78
N ASN A 334 18.99 -8.62 23.96
CA ASN A 334 18.63 -7.29 24.43
C ASN A 334 18.19 -6.37 23.28
N GLN A 335 18.81 -6.54 22.10
CA GLN A 335 18.47 -5.84 20.86
C GLN A 335 19.00 -6.60 19.66
N ALA A 336 18.18 -6.70 18.60
CA ALA A 336 18.60 -7.18 17.28
C ALA A 336 18.07 -6.24 16.21
N GLN A 337 18.96 -5.64 15.44
CA GLN A 337 18.60 -4.67 14.40
C GLN A 337 19.07 -5.17 13.02
N LEU A 338 18.11 -5.41 12.13
CA LEU A 338 18.37 -5.67 10.72
C LEU A 338 18.48 -4.33 9.98
N LYS A 339 19.66 -4.06 9.43
CA LYS A 339 19.93 -2.86 8.61
C LYS A 339 20.04 -3.24 7.14
N LEU A 340 19.29 -2.53 6.30
CA LEU A 340 19.30 -2.66 4.84
C LEU A 340 19.72 -1.33 4.20
N THR A 341 20.38 -1.38 3.06
CA THR A 341 20.86 -0.20 2.33
C THR A 341 20.31 -0.21 0.91
N ILE A 342 19.71 0.91 0.47
CA ILE A 342 19.18 1.05 -0.89
C ILE A 342 20.34 1.05 -1.88
N ALA A 343 20.18 0.31 -2.97
CA ALA A 343 21.13 0.29 -4.07
C ALA A 343 21.08 1.61 -4.83
N THR A 344 22.19 2.33 -4.82
CA THR A 344 22.33 3.64 -5.48
C THR A 344 22.79 3.52 -6.92
N MET A 345 23.28 2.36 -7.31
CA MET A 345 23.73 2.06 -8.68
C MET A 345 23.23 0.66 -9.06
N VAL A 346 22.28 0.61 -9.97
CA VAL A 346 21.73 -0.63 -10.53
C VAL A 346 22.04 -0.65 -12.03
N PRO A 347 22.29 -1.82 -12.65
CA PRO A 347 22.43 -1.89 -14.10
C PRO A 347 21.20 -1.29 -14.79
N GLY A 348 21.40 -0.23 -15.61
CA GLY A 348 20.33 0.36 -16.41
C GLY A 348 19.85 1.75 -16.02
N ASP A 349 20.60 2.49 -15.20
CA ASP A 349 20.33 3.87 -14.75
C ASP A 349 18.92 4.09 -14.16
N VAL A 350 18.83 4.06 -12.87
CA VAL A 350 17.56 4.12 -12.15
C VAL A 350 17.57 5.15 -11.04
N THR A 351 17.79 6.39 -11.45
CA THR A 351 17.62 7.55 -10.57
C THR A 351 16.24 7.55 -9.90
N PHE A 352 15.21 7.05 -10.61
CA PHE A 352 13.85 6.95 -10.09
C PHE A 352 13.77 6.16 -8.77
N TYR A 353 14.39 4.97 -8.67
CA TYR A 353 14.31 4.13 -7.47
C TYR A 353 15.11 4.69 -6.29
N ARG A 354 16.15 5.44 -6.58
CA ARG A 354 16.90 6.18 -5.58
C ARG A 354 16.11 7.39 -5.07
N ASP A 355 15.42 8.09 -5.98
CA ASP A 355 14.76 9.36 -5.69
C ASP A 355 13.33 9.16 -5.12
N ASN A 356 12.72 7.98 -5.35
CA ASN A 356 11.38 7.62 -4.86
C ASN A 356 11.37 6.21 -4.23
N PRO A 357 12.19 5.95 -3.20
CA PRO A 357 12.24 4.65 -2.56
C PRO A 357 10.97 4.41 -1.73
N LEU A 358 10.77 3.15 -1.33
CA LEU A 358 9.72 2.79 -0.39
C LEU A 358 9.89 3.56 0.93
N GLU A 359 8.80 4.15 1.43
CA GLU A 359 8.86 4.97 2.65
C GLU A 359 9.09 4.12 3.91
N GLN A 360 8.51 2.92 3.93
CA GLN A 360 8.60 2.01 5.07
C GLN A 360 8.54 0.55 4.61
N LEU A 361 9.34 -0.29 5.25
CA LEU A 361 9.37 -1.74 5.07
C LEU A 361 8.77 -2.44 6.29
N PHE A 362 8.07 -3.54 6.02
CA PHE A 362 7.53 -4.47 7.01
C PHE A 362 8.22 -5.82 6.88
N LEU A 363 8.25 -6.56 7.99
CA LEU A 363 8.78 -7.91 8.06
C LEU A 363 7.69 -8.91 8.39
N SER A 364 7.70 -10.02 7.66
CA SER A 364 6.76 -11.12 7.80
C SER A 364 7.49 -12.46 7.85
N LYS A 365 6.80 -13.49 8.31
CA LYS A 365 7.22 -14.89 8.29
C LYS A 365 6.07 -15.75 7.76
N LYS A 366 6.35 -16.97 7.31
CA LYS A 366 5.29 -17.92 6.95
C LYS A 366 4.72 -18.59 8.21
N ASN A 367 3.40 -18.70 8.27
CA ASN A 367 2.70 -19.52 9.26
C ASN A 367 2.72 -21.01 8.83
N ALA A 368 2.07 -21.89 9.59
CA ALA A 368 2.00 -23.33 9.30
C ALA A 368 1.23 -23.64 8.00
N GLU A 369 0.32 -22.75 7.60
CA GLU A 369 -0.48 -22.85 6.38
C GLU A 369 0.28 -22.30 5.15
N GLY A 370 1.40 -21.59 5.35
CA GLY A 370 2.22 -20.97 4.31
C GLY A 370 1.93 -19.49 4.08
N ASP A 371 0.94 -18.92 4.78
CA ASP A 371 0.58 -17.51 4.63
C ASP A 371 1.60 -16.60 5.30
N LEU A 372 1.82 -15.42 4.71
CA LEU A 372 2.67 -14.39 5.29
C LEU A 372 1.95 -13.67 6.43
N ILE A 373 2.49 -13.81 7.64
CA ILE A 373 2.07 -13.08 8.84
C ILE A 373 3.20 -12.19 9.35
N ILE A 374 2.87 -11.07 9.95
CA ILE A 374 3.87 -10.16 10.51
C ILE A 374 4.66 -10.82 11.64
N ILE A 375 5.94 -10.46 11.79
CA ILE A 375 6.78 -10.95 12.89
C ILE A 375 6.35 -10.37 14.24
N ALA A 376 6.75 -11.00 15.34
CA ALA A 376 6.39 -10.62 16.70
C ALA A 376 6.72 -9.15 17.02
N ASP A 377 7.93 -8.68 16.67
CA ASP A 377 8.35 -7.29 16.89
C ASP A 377 7.46 -6.27 16.20
N LEU A 378 7.00 -6.54 14.98
CA LEU A 378 6.10 -5.66 14.25
C LEU A 378 4.69 -5.68 14.86
N ASN A 379 4.20 -6.86 15.26
CA ASN A 379 2.92 -6.99 15.94
C ASN A 379 2.90 -6.21 17.26
N THR A 380 3.93 -6.37 18.09
CA THR A 380 4.10 -5.61 19.34
C THR A 380 4.14 -4.11 19.08
N ALA A 381 4.85 -3.65 18.04
CA ALA A 381 4.91 -2.22 17.67
C ALA A 381 3.54 -1.65 17.29
N ILE A 382 2.72 -2.42 16.59
CA ILE A 382 1.33 -2.04 16.24
C ILE A 382 0.46 -1.97 17.49
N GLU A 383 0.51 -2.97 18.36
CA GLU A 383 -0.29 -3.05 19.58
C GLU A 383 0.01 -1.89 20.55
N VAL A 384 1.28 -1.51 20.70
CA VAL A 384 1.68 -0.38 21.57
C VAL A 384 1.55 0.98 20.86
N GLY A 385 1.16 1.02 19.59
CA GLY A 385 1.01 2.26 18.82
C GLY A 385 2.33 3.01 18.59
N SER A 386 3.46 2.32 18.55
CA SER A 386 4.80 2.90 18.39
C SER A 386 5.59 2.24 17.26
N LEU A 387 5.03 2.25 16.06
CA LEU A 387 5.61 1.57 14.90
C LEU A 387 7.05 2.05 14.62
N THR A 388 7.24 3.34 14.41
CA THR A 388 8.57 3.91 14.12
C THR A 388 9.53 3.80 15.31
N GLY A 389 9.05 3.95 16.54
CA GLY A 389 9.90 3.95 17.74
C GLY A 389 10.32 2.56 18.20
N PHE A 390 9.47 1.56 18.02
CA PHE A 390 9.74 0.19 18.48
C PHE A 390 10.25 -0.71 17.36
N PHE A 391 9.60 -0.75 16.22
CA PHE A 391 9.98 -1.59 15.08
C PHE A 391 10.94 -0.88 14.12
N GLY A 392 10.64 0.37 13.74
CA GLY A 392 11.39 1.11 12.73
C GLY A 392 10.89 0.84 11.31
N GLY A 393 11.80 0.40 10.43
CA GLY A 393 11.49 0.13 9.03
C GLY A 393 11.32 1.36 8.14
N ASN A 394 11.39 2.56 8.71
CA ASN A 394 11.30 3.81 7.95
C ASN A 394 12.58 4.08 7.17
N LEU A 395 12.41 4.74 6.03
CA LEU A 395 13.51 5.27 5.25
C LEU A 395 14.28 6.32 6.04
N VAL A 396 15.59 6.19 6.13
CA VAL A 396 16.48 7.15 6.78
C VAL A 396 17.63 7.49 5.84
N GLU A 397 17.73 8.77 5.48
CA GLU A 397 18.87 9.30 4.74
C GLU A 397 20.04 9.57 5.70
N LYS A 398 21.23 9.10 5.33
CA LYS A 398 22.49 9.37 6.03
C LYS A 398 23.56 9.79 5.05
N THR A 399 24.45 10.65 5.48
CA THR A 399 25.65 11.00 4.73
C THR A 399 26.86 10.29 5.35
N GLU A 400 27.44 9.36 4.64
CA GLU A 400 28.66 8.65 5.01
C GLU A 400 29.75 8.96 3.97
N ASN A 401 30.92 9.46 4.39
CA ASN A 401 32.04 9.80 3.50
C ASN A 401 31.68 10.74 2.33
N ASN A 402 30.79 11.69 2.54
CA ASN A 402 30.23 12.61 1.54
C ASN A 402 29.33 11.92 0.48
N ILE A 403 28.88 10.71 0.73
CA ILE A 403 27.90 9.98 -0.08
C ILE A 403 26.59 9.92 0.69
N VAL A 404 25.49 10.27 0.04
CA VAL A 404 24.14 10.10 0.61
C VAL A 404 23.76 8.63 0.48
N ILE A 405 23.43 8.01 1.61
CA ILE A 405 23.04 6.61 1.71
C ILE A 405 21.67 6.54 2.35
N ASN A 406 20.74 5.88 1.70
CA ASN A 406 19.41 5.60 2.21
C ASN A 406 19.36 4.22 2.84
N THR A 407 18.86 4.13 4.06
CA THR A 407 18.83 2.89 4.83
C THR A 407 17.50 2.67 5.52
N TYR A 408 17.18 1.39 5.74
CA TYR A 408 16.13 0.96 6.66
C TYR A 408 16.77 0.23 7.84
N THR A 409 16.25 0.42 9.03
CA THR A 409 16.65 -0.32 10.22
C THR A 409 15.41 -0.83 10.93
N MET A 410 15.32 -2.13 11.13
CA MET A 410 14.17 -2.82 11.72
C MET A 410 14.58 -3.63 12.93
N ASN A 411 13.79 -3.55 14.00
CA ASN A 411 13.95 -4.36 15.18
C ASN A 411 13.37 -5.76 14.94
N ILE A 412 14.18 -6.78 15.23
CA ILE A 412 13.80 -8.22 15.15
C ILE A 412 14.19 -8.96 16.44
N SER A 413 14.23 -8.26 17.57
CA SER A 413 14.77 -8.81 18.84
C SER A 413 13.93 -9.97 19.35
N GLU A 414 12.60 -9.84 19.33
CA GLU A 414 11.66 -10.86 19.78
C GLU A 414 11.68 -12.04 18.81
N HIS A 415 11.61 -11.78 17.51
CA HIS A 415 11.67 -12.83 16.49
C HIS A 415 12.99 -13.64 16.56
N LEU A 416 14.14 -12.97 16.70
CA LEU A 416 15.44 -13.64 16.84
C LEU A 416 15.50 -14.47 18.13
N GLN A 417 14.93 -13.98 19.25
CA GLN A 417 14.85 -14.74 20.49
C GLN A 417 14.00 -15.99 20.32
N ASP A 418 12.88 -15.90 19.61
CA ASP A 418 11.99 -17.03 19.30
C ASP A 418 12.70 -18.10 18.45
N MET A 419 13.50 -17.67 17.44
CA MET A 419 14.33 -18.60 16.66
C MET A 419 15.35 -19.34 17.54
N ILE A 420 16.04 -18.63 18.44
CA ILE A 420 17.04 -19.22 19.35
C ILE A 420 16.37 -20.20 20.33
N ASN A 421 15.20 -19.88 20.82
CA ASN A 421 14.43 -20.73 21.74
C ASN A 421 13.74 -21.91 21.04
N GLY A 422 13.76 -21.96 19.69
CA GLY A 422 13.06 -22.97 18.90
C GLY A 422 11.53 -22.83 18.88
N VAL A 423 11.02 -21.67 19.27
CA VAL A 423 9.61 -21.30 19.11
C VAL A 423 9.32 -21.01 17.64
N GLU A 424 10.22 -20.25 17.01
CA GLU A 424 10.25 -20.07 15.55
C GLU A 424 11.21 -21.08 14.94
N THR A 425 10.70 -21.87 13.99
CA THR A 425 11.47 -22.93 13.33
C THR A 425 11.94 -22.57 11.93
N SER A 426 11.35 -21.54 11.32
CA SER A 426 11.78 -21.00 10.04
C SER A 426 12.97 -20.08 10.23
N ASP A 427 13.95 -20.17 9.36
CA ASP A 427 15.08 -19.24 9.28
C ASP A 427 14.83 -18.09 8.29
N GLU A 428 13.62 -18.01 7.71
CA GLU A 428 13.23 -17.06 6.66
C GLU A 428 12.43 -15.87 7.22
N ILE A 429 12.83 -14.68 6.79
CA ILE A 429 12.10 -13.41 7.01
C ILE A 429 11.83 -12.81 5.65
N PHE A 430 10.58 -12.41 5.41
CA PHE A 430 10.13 -11.74 4.19
C PHE A 430 10.03 -10.24 4.41
N ILE A 431 10.52 -9.46 3.45
CA ILE A 431 10.57 -8.00 3.47
C ILE A 431 9.59 -7.47 2.42
N SER A 432 8.66 -6.64 2.84
CA SER A 432 7.66 -6.05 1.94
C SER A 432 7.45 -4.57 2.24
N THR A 433 6.78 -3.86 1.35
CA THR A 433 6.30 -2.50 1.66
C THR A 433 5.15 -2.52 2.65
N ALA A 434 5.05 -1.50 3.50
CA ALA A 434 3.99 -1.36 4.49
C ALA A 434 2.57 -1.25 3.88
N SER A 435 2.45 -0.81 2.63
CA SER A 435 1.17 -0.53 1.96
C SER A 435 1.03 -1.31 0.66
N LYS A 436 1.25 -2.63 0.67
CA LYS A 436 1.26 -3.50 -0.52
C LYS A 436 0.09 -3.27 -1.49
N ALA A 437 -1.13 -3.21 -1.00
CA ALA A 437 -2.34 -3.09 -1.82
C ALA A 437 -2.63 -1.66 -2.32
N GLN A 438 -1.89 -0.66 -1.85
CA GLN A 438 -2.19 0.76 -2.11
C GLN A 438 -0.98 1.54 -2.63
N SER A 439 0.11 0.86 -2.97
CA SER A 439 1.35 1.49 -3.43
C SER A 439 1.96 0.68 -4.57
N ALA A 440 2.23 1.35 -5.68
CA ALA A 440 3.00 0.82 -6.80
C ALA A 440 4.50 1.17 -6.69
N ASN A 441 4.94 1.66 -5.52
CA ASN A 441 6.35 1.91 -5.27
C ASN A 441 7.15 0.62 -5.21
N ARG A 442 8.42 0.74 -5.54
CA ARG A 442 9.38 -0.34 -5.57
C ARG A 442 10.75 0.16 -5.16
N SER A 443 11.57 -0.71 -4.60
CA SER A 443 12.95 -0.41 -4.21
C SER A 443 13.87 -1.56 -4.57
N ILE A 444 15.11 -1.21 -4.86
CA ILE A 444 16.21 -2.15 -5.01
C ILE A 444 17.14 -1.93 -3.83
N ILE A 445 17.45 -2.99 -3.12
CA ILE A 445 18.26 -3.00 -1.91
C ILE A 445 19.50 -3.83 -2.19
N PHE A 446 20.65 -3.45 -1.65
CA PHE A 446 21.83 -4.29 -1.70
C PHE A 446 21.60 -5.59 -0.94
N GLY A 447 21.88 -6.70 -1.58
CA GLY A 447 21.77 -8.04 -1.01
C GLY A 447 23.06 -8.49 -0.33
N THR A 448 23.05 -9.71 0.21
CA THR A 448 24.17 -10.28 0.98
C THR A 448 25.40 -10.56 0.12
N GLY A 449 25.26 -10.74 -1.18
CA GLY A 449 26.37 -10.85 -2.14
C GLY A 449 27.11 -9.54 -2.41
N HIS A 450 26.59 -8.38 -1.98
CA HIS A 450 27.23 -7.10 -2.24
C HIS A 450 28.41 -6.84 -1.28
N PRO A 451 29.64 -6.53 -1.77
CA PRO A 451 30.84 -6.53 -0.94
C PRO A 451 30.92 -5.44 0.13
N THR A 452 30.18 -4.32 -0.04
CA THR A 452 30.31 -3.14 0.84
C THR A 452 29.05 -2.87 1.65
N TYR A 453 27.88 -2.98 1.04
CA TYR A 453 26.59 -2.56 1.61
C TYR A 453 25.65 -3.73 1.88
N ALA A 454 26.19 -4.93 2.03
CA ALA A 454 25.40 -6.10 2.41
C ALA A 454 24.51 -5.82 3.64
N PRO A 455 23.34 -6.44 3.73
CA PRO A 455 22.50 -6.44 4.93
C PRO A 455 23.31 -6.82 6.17
N LYS A 456 23.02 -6.13 7.29
CA LYS A 456 23.68 -6.39 8.57
C LYS A 456 22.67 -6.65 9.67
N LEU A 457 22.94 -7.65 10.48
CA LEU A 457 22.19 -7.93 11.70
C LEU A 457 23.07 -7.62 12.91
N ASN A 458 22.82 -6.48 13.55
CA ASN A 458 23.52 -6.06 14.77
C ASN A 458 22.77 -6.61 15.98
N VAL A 459 23.42 -7.46 16.77
CA VAL A 459 22.82 -8.12 17.92
C VAL A 459 23.57 -7.73 19.18
N THR A 460 22.85 -7.24 20.18
CA THR A 460 23.35 -7.06 21.56
C THR A 460 22.62 -8.07 22.46
N TYR A 461 23.37 -8.84 23.21
CA TYR A 461 22.82 -9.93 24.01
C TYR A 461 23.58 -10.12 25.32
N THR A 462 22.94 -10.80 26.25
CA THR A 462 23.51 -11.18 27.55
C THR A 462 23.57 -12.70 27.62
N ILE A 463 24.68 -13.24 28.12
CA ILE A 463 24.81 -14.67 28.37
C ILE A 463 24.33 -14.96 29.79
N ASN A 464 23.39 -15.91 29.95
CA ASN A 464 23.08 -16.49 31.24
C ASN A 464 24.22 -17.44 31.65
N GLN A 465 24.91 -17.07 32.71
CA GLN A 465 25.97 -17.96 33.30
C GLN A 465 25.35 -19.11 34.07
#